data_23d040a18fad6ff1a9f44488f1291bc0
#
_entry.id   23d040a18fad6ff1a9f44488f1291bc0
#
_cell.length_a   1.000
_cell.length_b   1.000
_cell.length_c   1.000
_cell.angle_alpha   90.00
_cell.angle_beta   90.00
_cell.angle_gamma   90.00
#
_symmetry.space_group_name_H-M   'P 1'
#
loop_
_entity.id
_entity.type
_entity.pdbx_description
1 polymer ?
#
loop_
_entity_poly.entity_id
_entity_poly.type
_entity_poly.pdbx_seq_one_letter_code
_entity_poly.pdbx_strand_id
1 'polypeptide(L)'
;MSTPLSSTPPSFSLAGKLILLTGGAGLYGRGLAAQLARAGASLVLASRNVAALETVANEEKALGHEVSARFLDQDDEPSILRLRDSVVKEFGRVDGLVNNAVSRPMKTIDGPLSQWEASMKTNATGLFAITRAFGEDMVRRGSGTIVNIGSIQGTVGPDFTLYEGLGMNALPDYFFHKAGMVNLTRYFAALYGPKGVRVNCLSPGGYYNGQHPTFVERYSKATYLRRMADDNDLGGPVIFLLSDAARYVTGVNLPVDGGYTAH
;
A
#
# COMPACT_ATOMS: atom_id res chain seq x y z
N MET A 1 -11.97 -31.81 -14.45
CA MET A 1 -10.68 -32.52 -14.34
C MET A 1 -9.89 -31.82 -13.24
N SER A 2 -9.47 -32.54 -12.19
CA SER A 2 -8.66 -31.97 -11.11
C SER A 2 -7.21 -31.86 -11.58
N THR A 3 -6.66 -30.64 -11.57
CA THR A 3 -5.21 -30.45 -11.78
C THR A 3 -4.45 -31.16 -10.66
N PRO A 4 -3.45 -31.99 -10.95
CA PRO A 4 -2.66 -32.66 -9.91
C PRO A 4 -1.98 -31.61 -9.03
N LEU A 5 -1.84 -31.92 -7.73
CA LEU A 5 -1.11 -31.05 -6.78
C LEU A 5 0.33 -30.87 -7.25
N SER A 6 0.79 -29.63 -7.26
CA SER A 6 2.21 -29.34 -7.49
C SER A 6 3.07 -30.00 -6.42
N SER A 7 4.16 -30.64 -6.80
CA SER A 7 5.14 -31.24 -5.87
C SER A 7 5.88 -30.18 -5.04
N THR A 8 5.84 -28.90 -5.46
CA THR A 8 6.48 -27.78 -4.77
C THR A 8 5.40 -26.95 -4.05
N PRO A 9 5.55 -26.66 -2.74
CA PRO A 9 4.61 -25.80 -2.05
C PRO A 9 4.63 -24.38 -2.62
N PRO A 10 3.52 -23.63 -2.51
CA PRO A 10 3.47 -22.24 -2.95
C PRO A 10 4.57 -21.40 -2.28
N SER A 11 5.30 -20.62 -3.06
CA SER A 11 6.41 -19.81 -2.57
C SER A 11 5.94 -18.44 -2.07
N PHE A 12 6.47 -18.02 -0.92
CA PHE A 12 6.41 -16.64 -0.43
C PHE A 12 7.56 -15.77 -0.97
N SER A 13 8.51 -16.35 -1.70
CA SER A 13 9.63 -15.62 -2.29
C SER A 13 9.16 -14.64 -3.34
N LEU A 14 9.79 -13.47 -3.37
CA LEU A 14 9.65 -12.46 -4.41
C LEU A 14 10.85 -12.44 -5.36
N ALA A 15 11.73 -13.45 -5.30
CA ALA A 15 12.91 -13.53 -6.17
C ALA A 15 12.51 -13.47 -7.66
N GLY A 16 13.20 -12.60 -8.41
CA GLY A 16 12.95 -12.36 -9.82
C GLY A 16 11.71 -11.51 -10.13
N LYS A 17 11.01 -10.98 -9.11
CA LYS A 17 9.88 -10.04 -9.28
C LYS A 17 10.35 -8.60 -9.12
N LEU A 18 9.91 -7.73 -10.03
CA LEU A 18 10.06 -6.28 -9.90
C LEU A 18 8.81 -5.70 -9.26
N ILE A 19 8.98 -5.03 -8.11
CA ILE A 19 7.90 -4.41 -7.36
C ILE A 19 8.05 -2.89 -7.38
N LEU A 20 7.03 -2.17 -7.81
CA LEU A 20 6.92 -0.72 -7.66
C LEU A 20 6.21 -0.40 -6.34
N LEU A 21 6.88 0.34 -5.46
CA LEU A 21 6.35 0.80 -4.18
C LEU A 21 6.22 2.32 -4.18
N THR A 22 4.99 2.84 -4.14
CA THR A 22 4.76 4.29 -4.02
C THR A 22 4.90 4.73 -2.56
N GLY A 23 5.49 5.92 -2.34
CA GLY A 23 5.72 6.42 -1.00
C GLY A 23 6.75 5.62 -0.19
N GLY A 24 7.76 5.05 -0.86
CA GLY A 24 8.74 4.14 -0.27
C GLY A 24 9.61 4.70 0.86
N ALA A 25 9.67 6.04 1.04
CA ALA A 25 10.34 6.68 2.18
C ALA A 25 9.37 7.16 3.28
N GLY A 26 8.07 6.88 3.13
CA GLY A 26 7.05 7.23 4.12
C GLY A 26 7.04 6.29 5.32
N LEU A 27 6.08 6.53 6.24
CA LEU A 27 5.96 5.85 7.52
C LEU A 27 5.97 4.30 7.39
N TYR A 28 5.07 3.74 6.59
CA TYR A 28 5.10 2.30 6.28
C TYR A 28 6.09 1.96 5.15
N GLY A 29 6.37 2.93 4.26
CA GLY A 29 7.11 2.71 3.03
C GLY A 29 8.52 2.20 3.27
N ARG A 30 9.24 2.76 4.25
CA ARG A 30 10.62 2.37 4.59
C ARG A 30 10.68 0.92 5.10
N GLY A 31 9.81 0.55 6.05
CA GLY A 31 9.72 -0.81 6.56
C GLY A 31 9.32 -1.82 5.48
N LEU A 32 8.34 -1.45 4.63
CA LEU A 32 7.95 -2.29 3.50
C LEU A 32 9.07 -2.47 2.48
N ALA A 33 9.82 -1.41 2.14
CA ALA A 33 10.95 -1.50 1.21
C ALA A 33 11.98 -2.52 1.70
N ALA A 34 12.40 -2.42 2.97
CA ALA A 34 13.35 -3.34 3.57
C ALA A 34 12.85 -4.80 3.55
N GLN A 35 11.59 -5.03 3.92
CA GLN A 35 11.04 -6.39 3.99
C GLN A 35 10.80 -7.01 2.62
N LEU A 36 10.35 -6.24 1.62
CA LEU A 36 10.19 -6.70 0.24
C LEU A 36 11.55 -7.03 -0.40
N ALA A 37 12.58 -6.20 -0.16
CA ALA A 37 13.94 -6.46 -0.63
C ALA A 37 14.51 -7.76 -0.03
N ARG A 38 14.35 -7.97 1.29
CA ARG A 38 14.75 -9.20 1.97
C ARG A 38 13.99 -10.44 1.49
N ALA A 39 12.76 -10.27 0.98
CA ALA A 39 12.00 -11.35 0.34
C ALA A 39 12.48 -11.67 -1.09
N GLY A 40 13.51 -10.96 -1.58
CA GLY A 40 14.15 -11.17 -2.88
C GLY A 40 13.61 -10.32 -4.03
N ALA A 41 12.76 -9.33 -3.76
CA ALA A 41 12.26 -8.44 -4.81
C ALA A 41 13.33 -7.43 -5.26
N SER A 42 13.39 -7.16 -6.57
CA SER A 42 13.95 -5.91 -7.09
C SER A 42 12.92 -4.80 -6.90
N LEU A 43 13.33 -3.62 -6.39
CA LEU A 43 12.39 -2.55 -6.03
C LEU A 43 12.60 -1.27 -6.83
N VAL A 44 11.49 -0.68 -7.24
CA VAL A 44 11.42 0.73 -7.66
C VAL A 44 10.61 1.49 -6.61
N LEU A 45 11.26 2.39 -5.88
CA LEU A 45 10.62 3.29 -4.93
C LEU A 45 10.22 4.58 -5.66
N ALA A 46 8.98 5.03 -5.51
CA ALA A 46 8.50 6.21 -6.24
C ALA A 46 7.78 7.21 -5.33
N SER A 47 8.19 8.47 -5.37
CA SER A 47 7.52 9.61 -4.73
C SER A 47 8.07 10.95 -5.25
N ARG A 48 7.49 12.08 -4.80
CA ARG A 48 8.01 13.42 -5.12
C ARG A 48 9.37 13.69 -4.48
N ASN A 49 9.62 13.18 -3.27
CA ASN A 49 10.89 13.38 -2.57
C ASN A 49 11.88 12.27 -2.95
N VAL A 50 12.55 12.45 -4.10
CA VAL A 50 13.53 11.48 -4.61
C VAL A 50 14.72 11.34 -3.68
N ALA A 51 15.20 12.42 -3.07
CA ALA A 51 16.36 12.38 -2.16
C ALA A 51 16.10 11.46 -0.96
N ALA A 52 14.89 11.51 -0.37
CA ALA A 52 14.52 10.59 0.70
C ALA A 52 14.43 9.13 0.22
N LEU A 53 13.96 8.90 -1.02
CA LEU A 53 13.94 7.55 -1.61
C LEU A 53 15.35 7.03 -1.88
N GLU A 54 16.26 7.88 -2.34
CA GLU A 54 17.67 7.52 -2.58
C GLU A 54 18.37 7.11 -1.29
N THR A 55 18.07 7.77 -0.16
CA THR A 55 18.56 7.36 1.15
C THR A 55 18.16 5.91 1.45
N VAL A 56 16.86 5.58 1.34
CA VAL A 56 16.35 4.22 1.56
C VAL A 56 16.96 3.23 0.55
N ALA A 57 17.04 3.62 -0.73
CA ALA A 57 17.59 2.76 -1.77
C ALA A 57 19.08 2.46 -1.52
N ASN A 58 19.87 3.43 -1.07
CA ASN A 58 21.29 3.25 -0.79
C ASN A 58 21.53 2.38 0.45
N GLU A 59 20.70 2.51 1.49
CA GLU A 59 20.75 1.62 2.65
C GLU A 59 20.51 0.16 2.24
N GLU A 60 19.50 -0.09 1.42
CA GLU A 60 19.18 -1.45 0.97
C GLU A 60 20.24 -1.99 -0.02
N LYS A 61 20.80 -1.14 -0.91
CA LYS A 61 21.93 -1.53 -1.79
C LYS A 61 23.17 -1.91 -1.00
N ALA A 62 23.45 -1.25 0.12
CA ALA A 62 24.56 -1.60 0.99
C ALA A 62 24.39 -3.00 1.61
N LEU A 63 23.17 -3.52 1.68
CA LEU A 63 22.84 -4.89 2.09
C LEU A 63 22.80 -5.90 0.93
N GLY A 64 23.12 -5.46 -0.30
CA GLY A 64 23.16 -6.32 -1.51
C GLY A 64 21.81 -6.42 -2.24
N HIS A 65 20.82 -5.58 -1.90
CA HIS A 65 19.51 -5.61 -2.54
C HIS A 65 19.47 -4.71 -3.78
N GLU A 66 18.60 -5.06 -4.74
CA GLU A 66 18.34 -4.25 -5.95
C GLU A 66 17.21 -3.27 -5.70
N VAL A 67 17.54 -2.02 -5.40
CA VAL A 67 16.56 -0.97 -5.12
C VAL A 67 16.91 0.30 -5.89
N SER A 68 15.95 0.92 -6.53
CA SER A 68 16.10 2.19 -7.25
C SER A 68 15.03 3.21 -6.85
N ALA A 69 15.37 4.49 -6.95
CA ALA A 69 14.47 5.60 -6.67
C ALA A 69 14.02 6.28 -7.96
N ARG A 70 12.74 6.68 -8.04
CA ARG A 70 12.16 7.39 -9.20
C ARG A 70 11.24 8.51 -8.72
N PHE A 71 11.18 9.57 -9.51
CA PHE A 71 10.21 10.63 -9.28
C PHE A 71 8.80 10.19 -9.66
N LEU A 72 7.85 10.52 -8.80
CA LEU A 72 6.41 10.35 -9.03
C LEU A 72 5.66 11.51 -8.36
N ASP A 73 4.96 12.30 -9.16
CA ASP A 73 3.85 13.12 -8.67
C ASP A 73 2.54 12.39 -9.00
N GLN A 74 1.87 11.87 -7.97
CA GLN A 74 0.63 11.13 -8.13
C GLN A 74 -0.56 12.03 -8.46
N ASP A 75 -0.41 13.35 -8.33
CA ASP A 75 -1.41 14.35 -8.70
C ASP A 75 -1.35 14.73 -10.19
N ASP A 76 -0.33 14.22 -10.92
CA ASP A 76 -0.05 14.51 -12.31
C ASP A 76 -0.05 13.24 -13.16
N GLU A 77 -1.10 13.02 -13.97
CA GLU A 77 -1.19 11.83 -14.84
C GLU A 77 0.00 11.71 -15.80
N PRO A 78 0.50 12.77 -16.45
CA PRO A 78 1.74 12.71 -17.23
C PRO A 78 2.94 12.18 -16.42
N SER A 79 3.08 12.52 -15.14
CA SER A 79 4.15 11.99 -14.27
C SER A 79 4.01 10.49 -14.06
N ILE A 80 2.78 10.01 -13.84
CA ILE A 80 2.49 8.59 -13.70
C ILE A 80 2.86 7.82 -14.98
N LEU A 81 2.47 8.35 -16.14
CA LEU A 81 2.76 7.73 -17.44
C LEU A 81 4.27 7.70 -17.72
N ARG A 82 4.98 8.80 -17.47
CA ARG A 82 6.45 8.85 -17.60
C ARG A 82 7.13 7.83 -16.69
N LEU A 83 6.67 7.69 -15.44
CA LEU A 83 7.21 6.68 -14.53
C LEU A 83 7.01 5.28 -15.12
N ARG A 84 5.79 4.93 -15.55
CA ARG A 84 5.49 3.63 -16.15
C ARG A 84 6.40 3.35 -17.34
N ASP A 85 6.47 4.28 -18.29
CA ASP A 85 7.22 4.11 -19.53
C ASP A 85 8.72 3.95 -19.26
N SER A 86 9.28 4.73 -18.33
CA SER A 86 10.68 4.62 -17.94
C SER A 86 11.00 3.29 -17.27
N VAL A 87 10.15 2.83 -16.34
CA VAL A 87 10.36 1.56 -15.63
C VAL A 87 10.19 0.37 -16.58
N VAL A 88 9.16 0.39 -17.43
CA VAL A 88 8.96 -0.68 -18.43
C VAL A 88 10.09 -0.70 -19.45
N LYS A 89 10.58 0.44 -19.89
CA LYS A 89 11.74 0.53 -20.81
C LYS A 89 13.02 -0.05 -20.19
N GLU A 90 13.27 0.22 -18.91
CA GLU A 90 14.51 -0.18 -18.23
C GLU A 90 14.49 -1.64 -17.78
N PHE A 91 13.36 -2.10 -17.22
CA PHE A 91 13.26 -3.42 -16.58
C PHE A 91 12.39 -4.42 -17.37
N GLY A 92 11.73 -3.97 -18.44
CA GLY A 92 10.86 -4.79 -19.28
C GLY A 92 9.46 -5.03 -18.72
N ARG A 93 9.28 -4.97 -17.40
CA ARG A 93 7.98 -5.24 -16.74
C ARG A 93 7.93 -4.68 -15.32
N VAL A 94 6.71 -4.64 -14.75
CA VAL A 94 6.46 -4.51 -13.31
C VAL A 94 5.57 -5.69 -12.90
N ASP A 95 6.02 -6.53 -11.99
CA ASP A 95 5.29 -7.73 -11.55
C ASP A 95 4.31 -7.41 -10.42
N GLY A 96 4.66 -6.43 -9.58
CA GLY A 96 3.81 -5.98 -8.49
C GLY A 96 3.78 -4.46 -8.33
N LEU A 97 2.60 -3.92 -8.03
CA LEU A 97 2.40 -2.53 -7.64
C LEU A 97 1.90 -2.47 -6.21
N VAL A 98 2.60 -1.74 -5.34
CA VAL A 98 2.13 -1.44 -3.97
C VAL A 98 1.77 0.04 -3.90
N ASN A 99 0.47 0.34 -3.86
CA ASN A 99 -0.07 1.67 -3.67
C ASN A 99 -0.06 2.03 -2.18
N ASN A 100 1.05 2.61 -1.71
CA ASN A 100 1.25 3.01 -0.32
C ASN A 100 1.28 4.53 -0.13
N ALA A 101 1.54 5.32 -1.19
CA ALA A 101 1.54 6.78 -1.09
C ALA A 101 0.18 7.31 -0.61
N VAL A 102 0.23 8.27 0.31
CA VAL A 102 -0.95 8.95 0.87
C VAL A 102 -0.64 10.42 1.14
N SER A 103 -1.60 11.29 0.85
CA SER A 103 -1.59 12.71 1.22
C SER A 103 -2.62 12.99 2.30
N ARG A 104 -2.27 13.80 3.30
CA ARG A 104 -3.15 14.20 4.42
C ARG A 104 -3.20 15.72 4.54
N PRO A 105 -3.80 16.42 3.58
CA PRO A 105 -3.83 17.89 3.54
C PRO A 105 -4.81 18.49 4.55
N MET A 106 -5.92 17.82 4.89
CA MET A 106 -6.84 18.31 5.92
C MET A 106 -6.17 18.41 7.28
N LYS A 107 -6.49 19.48 8.02
CA LYS A 107 -5.97 19.73 9.37
C LYS A 107 -7.09 19.78 10.40
N THR A 108 -8.26 20.32 10.01
CA THR A 108 -9.46 20.44 10.85
C THR A 108 -10.69 20.14 10.00
N ILE A 109 -11.82 19.83 10.65
CA ILE A 109 -13.09 19.55 9.97
C ILE A 109 -13.68 20.77 9.27
N ASP A 110 -13.43 21.95 9.82
CA ASP A 110 -13.87 23.27 9.35
C ASP A 110 -12.85 23.96 8.46
N GLY A 111 -11.79 23.26 8.05
CA GLY A 111 -10.78 23.75 7.12
C GLY A 111 -11.36 24.01 5.72
N PRO A 112 -10.62 24.75 4.87
CA PRO A 112 -11.10 25.09 3.52
C PRO A 112 -11.29 23.83 2.66
N LEU A 113 -12.34 23.81 1.83
CA LEU A 113 -12.66 22.69 0.93
C LEU A 113 -11.52 22.31 -0.01
N SER A 114 -10.62 23.26 -0.34
CA SER A 114 -9.42 22.97 -1.11
C SER A 114 -8.50 21.90 -0.49
N GLN A 115 -8.52 21.73 0.84
CA GLN A 115 -7.81 20.64 1.49
C GLN A 115 -8.46 19.26 1.21
N TRP A 116 -9.80 19.22 1.20
CA TRP A 116 -10.53 18.02 0.78
C TRP A 116 -10.24 17.70 -0.69
N GLU A 117 -10.35 18.70 -1.58
CA GLU A 117 -10.07 18.53 -3.01
C GLU A 117 -8.64 18.03 -3.25
N ALA A 118 -7.65 18.59 -2.57
CA ALA A 118 -6.25 18.15 -2.64
C ALA A 118 -6.10 16.69 -2.14
N SER A 119 -6.81 16.31 -1.07
CA SER A 119 -6.82 14.93 -0.60
C SER A 119 -7.40 13.97 -1.66
N MET A 120 -8.53 14.32 -2.26
CA MET A 120 -9.17 13.49 -3.30
C MET A 120 -8.31 13.42 -4.56
N LYS A 121 -7.63 14.49 -4.93
CA LYS A 121 -6.73 14.52 -6.10
C LYS A 121 -5.65 13.45 -5.99
N THR A 122 -4.93 13.40 -4.86
CA THR A 122 -3.88 12.38 -4.64
C THR A 122 -4.45 11.00 -4.38
N ASN A 123 -5.37 10.92 -3.40
CA ASN A 123 -5.73 9.62 -2.78
C ASN A 123 -6.85 8.88 -3.52
N ALA A 124 -7.62 9.57 -4.36
CA ALA A 124 -8.67 8.97 -5.19
C ALA A 124 -8.27 9.00 -6.67
N THR A 125 -8.13 10.19 -7.27
CA THR A 125 -7.82 10.33 -8.70
C THR A 125 -6.44 9.76 -9.04
N GLY A 126 -5.41 10.11 -8.28
CA GLY A 126 -4.06 9.60 -8.48
C GLY A 126 -3.95 8.09 -8.26
N LEU A 127 -4.62 7.56 -7.22
CA LEU A 127 -4.70 6.11 -7.00
C LEU A 127 -5.33 5.39 -8.20
N PHE A 128 -6.45 5.92 -8.71
CA PHE A 128 -7.09 5.36 -9.90
C PHE A 128 -6.15 5.40 -11.11
N ALA A 129 -5.51 6.54 -11.36
CA ALA A 129 -4.64 6.74 -12.53
C ALA A 129 -3.43 5.79 -12.52
N ILE A 130 -2.73 5.67 -11.38
CA ILE A 130 -1.56 4.79 -11.29
C ILE A 130 -1.96 3.30 -11.35
N THR A 131 -3.07 2.92 -10.70
CA THR A 131 -3.60 1.56 -10.75
C THR A 131 -3.97 1.18 -12.19
N ARG A 132 -4.61 2.09 -12.93
CA ARG A 132 -4.92 1.90 -14.36
C ARG A 132 -3.65 1.77 -15.20
N ALA A 133 -2.70 2.71 -15.07
CA ALA A 133 -1.51 2.76 -15.92
C ALA A 133 -0.66 1.49 -15.84
N PHE A 134 -0.41 0.98 -14.64
CA PHE A 134 0.36 -0.25 -14.43
C PHE A 134 -0.49 -1.51 -14.58
N GLY A 135 -1.77 -1.47 -14.16
CA GLY A 135 -2.70 -2.58 -14.31
C GLY A 135 -2.95 -2.96 -15.77
N GLU A 136 -3.13 -1.99 -16.67
CA GLU A 136 -3.26 -2.23 -18.10
C GLU A 136 -1.99 -2.85 -18.71
N ASP A 137 -0.80 -2.47 -18.24
CA ASP A 137 0.45 -3.12 -18.65
C ASP A 137 0.49 -4.58 -18.18
N MET A 138 0.15 -4.85 -16.94
CA MET A 138 0.04 -6.21 -16.38
C MET A 138 -0.99 -7.05 -17.17
N VAL A 139 -2.14 -6.47 -17.52
CA VAL A 139 -3.19 -7.11 -18.34
C VAL A 139 -2.68 -7.49 -19.72
N ARG A 140 -1.92 -6.63 -20.41
CA ARG A 140 -1.31 -6.96 -21.71
C ARG A 140 -0.36 -8.15 -21.63
N ARG A 141 0.31 -8.32 -20.49
CA ARG A 141 1.23 -9.44 -20.25
C ARG A 141 0.53 -10.70 -19.70
N GLY A 142 -0.74 -10.58 -19.28
CA GLY A 142 -1.49 -11.69 -18.68
C GLY A 142 -1.02 -12.05 -17.25
N SER A 143 -0.26 -11.19 -16.57
CA SER A 143 0.30 -11.48 -15.26
C SER A 143 0.63 -10.21 -14.48
N GLY A 144 0.30 -10.18 -13.19
CA GLY A 144 0.64 -9.10 -12.28
C GLY A 144 -0.15 -9.14 -10.97
N THR A 145 0.27 -8.33 -10.02
CA THR A 145 -0.45 -8.18 -8.76
C THR A 145 -0.39 -6.74 -8.26
N ILE A 146 -1.51 -6.25 -7.73
CA ILE A 146 -1.64 -4.91 -7.16
C ILE A 146 -2.08 -5.05 -5.70
N VAL A 147 -1.36 -4.40 -4.80
CA VAL A 147 -1.69 -4.32 -3.37
C VAL A 147 -1.90 -2.87 -2.99
N ASN A 148 -3.11 -2.54 -2.56
CA ASN A 148 -3.47 -1.23 -2.06
C ASN A 148 -3.30 -1.22 -0.54
N ILE A 149 -2.54 -0.27 0.01
CA ILE A 149 -2.43 -0.08 1.46
C ILE A 149 -3.61 0.77 1.93
N GLY A 150 -4.64 0.07 2.39
CA GLY A 150 -5.86 0.63 2.94
C GLY A 150 -5.71 1.20 4.35
N SER A 151 -6.72 0.98 5.15
CA SER A 151 -6.76 1.25 6.60
C SER A 151 -8.02 0.60 7.17
N ILE A 152 -8.01 0.25 8.47
CA ILE A 152 -9.25 -0.07 9.20
C ILE A 152 -10.27 1.05 9.08
N GLN A 153 -9.83 2.31 8.97
CA GLN A 153 -10.68 3.49 8.77
C GLN A 153 -11.40 3.52 7.40
N GLY A 154 -11.11 2.58 6.52
CA GLY A 154 -11.89 2.32 5.31
C GLY A 154 -13.04 1.32 5.52
N THR A 155 -13.14 0.71 6.72
CA THR A 155 -14.14 -0.33 7.02
C THR A 155 -14.98 -0.02 8.25
N VAL A 156 -14.44 0.75 9.20
CA VAL A 156 -15.14 1.17 10.43
C VAL A 156 -15.08 2.68 10.58
N GLY A 157 -16.09 3.25 11.27
CA GLY A 157 -16.09 4.66 11.64
C GLY A 157 -15.06 4.99 12.73
N PRO A 158 -14.78 6.28 12.98
CA PRO A 158 -13.88 6.69 14.04
C PRO A 158 -14.49 6.45 15.43
N ASP A 159 -13.68 5.94 16.34
CA ASP A 159 -13.95 6.04 17.76
C ASP A 159 -13.31 7.34 18.29
N PHE A 160 -14.12 8.40 18.44
CA PHE A 160 -13.64 9.69 18.90
C PHE A 160 -13.17 9.68 20.36
N THR A 161 -13.54 8.69 21.16
CA THR A 161 -13.08 8.58 22.56
C THR A 161 -11.57 8.36 22.67
N LEU A 162 -10.97 7.78 21.62
CA LEU A 162 -9.52 7.61 21.53
C LEU A 162 -8.77 8.95 21.48
N TYR A 163 -9.40 9.99 20.92
CA TYR A 163 -8.80 11.31 20.64
C TYR A 163 -9.17 12.36 21.70
N GLU A 164 -10.13 12.07 22.55
CA GLU A 164 -10.71 13.03 23.50
C GLU A 164 -9.65 13.64 24.43
N GLY A 165 -9.57 14.98 24.45
CA GLY A 165 -8.64 15.74 25.27
C GLY A 165 -7.20 15.78 24.78
N LEU A 166 -6.88 15.25 23.57
CA LEU A 166 -5.49 15.08 23.12
C LEU A 166 -5.03 16.05 22.01
N GLY A 167 -5.90 16.93 21.54
CA GLY A 167 -5.57 17.79 20.38
C GLY A 167 -5.33 17.03 19.08
N MET A 168 -5.72 15.75 19.01
CA MET A 168 -5.62 14.90 17.84
C MET A 168 -6.99 14.78 17.18
N ASN A 169 -7.03 14.57 15.86
CA ASN A 169 -8.27 14.46 15.10
C ASN A 169 -8.26 13.27 14.14
N ALA A 170 -9.44 12.66 13.98
CA ALA A 170 -9.76 11.75 12.88
C ALA A 170 -10.48 12.56 11.79
N LEU A 171 -9.85 12.73 10.63
CA LEU A 171 -10.35 13.64 9.59
C LEU A 171 -11.07 12.86 8.48
N PRO A 172 -12.22 13.37 7.98
CA PRO A 172 -13.16 12.62 7.16
C PRO A 172 -12.61 12.26 5.78
N ASP A 173 -11.72 13.06 5.20
CA ASP A 173 -11.10 12.77 3.92
C ASP A 173 -10.38 11.42 3.91
N TYR A 174 -9.68 11.11 5.01
CA TYR A 174 -8.95 9.85 5.15
C TYR A 174 -9.91 8.66 5.19
N PHE A 175 -10.99 8.74 5.94
CA PHE A 175 -12.02 7.69 5.98
C PHE A 175 -12.66 7.49 4.61
N PHE A 176 -13.02 8.60 3.95
CA PHE A 176 -13.67 8.56 2.65
C PHE A 176 -12.81 7.88 1.58
N HIS A 177 -11.56 8.33 1.41
CA HIS A 177 -10.73 7.76 0.35
C HIS A 177 -10.25 6.33 0.67
N LYS A 178 -10.07 5.97 1.95
CA LYS A 178 -9.73 4.58 2.33
C LYS A 178 -10.91 3.62 2.12
N ALA A 179 -12.14 4.04 2.38
CA ALA A 179 -13.34 3.28 2.02
C ALA A 179 -13.48 3.13 0.49
N GLY A 180 -13.27 4.21 -0.25
CA GLY A 180 -13.24 4.20 -1.71
C GLY A 180 -12.18 3.24 -2.26
N MET A 181 -10.97 3.22 -1.67
CA MET A 181 -9.88 2.32 -2.06
C MET A 181 -10.27 0.84 -1.90
N VAL A 182 -10.96 0.47 -0.80
CA VAL A 182 -11.44 -0.91 -0.59
C VAL A 182 -12.39 -1.34 -1.69
N ASN A 183 -13.35 -0.49 -2.07
CA ASN A 183 -14.30 -0.84 -3.12
C ASN A 183 -13.69 -0.78 -4.53
N LEU A 184 -12.78 0.17 -4.78
CA LEU A 184 -12.01 0.26 -6.02
C LEU A 184 -11.13 -0.99 -6.24
N THR A 185 -10.61 -1.58 -5.16
CA THR A 185 -9.89 -2.86 -5.20
C THR A 185 -10.77 -3.97 -5.78
N ARG A 186 -12.02 -4.08 -5.34
CA ARG A 186 -12.98 -5.08 -5.86
C ARG A 186 -13.31 -4.83 -7.33
N TYR A 187 -13.48 -3.57 -7.71
CA TYR A 187 -13.72 -3.20 -9.11
C TYR A 187 -12.57 -3.67 -10.01
N PHE A 188 -11.32 -3.35 -9.67
CA PHE A 188 -10.18 -3.77 -10.47
C PHE A 188 -9.91 -5.27 -10.41
N ALA A 189 -10.19 -5.93 -9.28
CA ALA A 189 -10.10 -7.38 -9.18
C ALA A 189 -11.08 -8.07 -10.15
N ALA A 190 -12.31 -7.57 -10.28
CA ALA A 190 -13.29 -8.07 -11.23
C ALA A 190 -12.90 -7.79 -12.69
N LEU A 191 -12.36 -6.60 -12.98
CA LEU A 191 -11.98 -6.17 -14.31
C LEU A 191 -10.72 -6.88 -14.83
N TYR A 192 -9.72 -7.06 -13.98
CA TYR A 192 -8.38 -7.54 -14.34
C TYR A 192 -8.18 -9.04 -14.03
N GLY A 193 -8.95 -9.61 -13.10
CA GLY A 193 -8.86 -11.02 -12.71
C GLY A 193 -8.98 -12.00 -13.86
N PRO A 194 -9.97 -11.88 -14.76
CA PRO A 194 -10.07 -12.73 -15.95
C PRO A 194 -8.88 -12.65 -16.91
N LYS A 195 -8.03 -11.63 -16.72
CA LYS A 195 -6.83 -11.35 -17.52
C LYS A 195 -5.53 -11.66 -16.78
N GLY A 196 -5.60 -12.44 -15.68
CA GLY A 196 -4.43 -12.93 -14.95
C GLY A 196 -3.82 -11.93 -13.97
N VAL A 197 -4.50 -10.84 -13.62
CA VAL A 197 -3.99 -9.84 -12.67
C VAL A 197 -4.82 -9.84 -11.39
N ARG A 198 -4.16 -10.00 -10.24
CA ARG A 198 -4.79 -9.96 -8.92
C ARG A 198 -4.73 -8.55 -8.33
N VAL A 199 -5.80 -8.12 -7.66
CA VAL A 199 -5.84 -6.82 -6.99
C VAL A 199 -6.42 -7.01 -5.60
N ASN A 200 -5.66 -6.64 -4.57
CA ASN A 200 -6.06 -6.80 -3.17
C ASN A 200 -5.81 -5.51 -2.38
N CYS A 201 -6.50 -5.35 -1.28
CA CYS A 201 -6.29 -4.32 -0.29
C CYS A 201 -5.79 -4.95 1.00
N LEU A 202 -4.82 -4.32 1.66
CA LEU A 202 -4.40 -4.63 3.01
C LEU A 202 -4.75 -3.42 3.88
N SER A 203 -5.53 -3.62 4.93
CA SER A 203 -6.01 -2.56 5.82
C SER A 203 -5.31 -2.63 7.18
N PRO A 204 -4.24 -1.84 7.38
CA PRO A 204 -3.55 -1.77 8.66
C PRO A 204 -4.43 -1.15 9.74
N GLY A 205 -4.19 -1.58 10.99
CA GLY A 205 -4.54 -0.85 12.20
C GLY A 205 -3.65 0.36 12.44
N GLY A 206 -3.77 0.96 13.62
CA GLY A 206 -2.95 2.09 14.03
C GLY A 206 -1.49 1.69 14.18
N TYR A 207 -0.61 2.40 13.48
CA TYR A 207 0.83 2.23 13.54
C TYR A 207 1.43 3.17 14.59
N TYR A 208 2.33 2.63 15.43
CA TYR A 208 3.02 3.43 16.42
C TYR A 208 4.05 4.34 15.77
N ASN A 209 3.93 5.63 16.01
CA ASN A 209 4.83 6.67 15.51
C ASN A 209 4.95 7.82 16.51
N GLY A 210 5.17 7.49 17.80
CA GLY A 210 5.36 8.49 18.85
C GLY A 210 4.10 9.29 19.18
N GLN A 211 2.90 8.75 18.99
CA GLN A 211 1.64 9.40 19.37
C GLN A 211 1.57 9.64 20.89
N HIS A 212 0.63 10.52 21.30
CA HIS A 212 0.41 10.81 22.71
C HIS A 212 0.22 9.52 23.53
N PRO A 213 0.89 9.35 24.69
CA PRO A 213 0.84 8.09 25.46
C PRO A 213 -0.58 7.64 25.80
N THR A 214 -1.48 8.58 26.14
CA THR A 214 -2.89 8.28 26.42
C THR A 214 -3.61 7.73 25.19
N PHE A 215 -3.30 8.23 23.97
CA PHE A 215 -3.84 7.67 22.74
C PHE A 215 -3.34 6.23 22.53
N VAL A 216 -2.04 6.01 22.70
CA VAL A 216 -1.43 4.67 22.57
C VAL A 216 -2.06 3.68 23.53
N GLU A 217 -2.28 4.09 24.80
CA GLU A 217 -2.93 3.25 25.80
C GLU A 217 -4.38 2.90 25.42
N ARG A 218 -5.18 3.92 25.05
CA ARG A 218 -6.59 3.73 24.63
C ARG A 218 -6.69 2.84 23.40
N TYR A 219 -5.86 3.11 22.38
CA TYR A 219 -5.82 2.33 21.15
C TYR A 219 -5.40 0.88 21.44
N SER A 220 -4.39 0.66 22.25
CA SER A 220 -3.93 -0.68 22.63
C SER A 220 -5.02 -1.47 23.36
N LYS A 221 -5.81 -0.81 24.22
CA LYS A 221 -6.97 -1.45 24.87
C LYS A 221 -8.07 -1.86 23.89
N ALA A 222 -8.22 -1.14 22.78
CA ALA A 222 -9.19 -1.45 21.73
C ALA A 222 -8.72 -2.57 20.79
N THR A 223 -7.46 -3.00 20.83
CA THR A 223 -6.96 -4.14 20.05
C THR A 223 -6.90 -5.41 20.88
N TYR A 224 -7.15 -6.57 20.27
CA TYR A 224 -6.99 -7.86 20.99
C TYR A 224 -5.53 -8.18 21.28
N LEU A 225 -4.58 -7.78 20.39
CA LEU A 225 -3.14 -7.95 20.63
C LEU A 225 -2.54 -6.92 21.59
N ARG A 226 -3.35 -5.97 22.12
CA ARG A 226 -2.98 -5.00 23.15
C ARG A 226 -1.78 -4.10 22.80
N ARG A 227 -1.58 -3.83 21.53
CA ARG A 227 -0.55 -2.92 21.04
C ARG A 227 -0.95 -2.28 19.69
N MET A 228 -0.29 -1.20 19.34
CA MET A 228 -0.29 -0.67 17.99
C MET A 228 0.65 -1.50 17.11
N ALA A 229 0.49 -1.40 15.79
CA ALA A 229 1.39 -2.02 14.82
C ALA A 229 2.76 -1.34 14.78
N ASP A 230 3.78 -2.10 14.37
CA ASP A 230 5.14 -1.63 14.12
C ASP A 230 5.64 -2.03 12.72
N ASP A 231 6.91 -1.76 12.41
CA ASP A 231 7.53 -2.02 11.11
C ASP A 231 7.47 -3.50 10.67
N ASN A 232 7.35 -4.44 11.60
CA ASN A 232 7.39 -5.88 11.29
C ASN A 232 6.01 -6.46 10.97
N ASP A 233 4.93 -5.73 11.23
CA ASP A 233 3.58 -6.30 11.13
C ASP A 233 3.03 -6.34 9.69
N LEU A 234 3.47 -5.46 8.80
CA LEU A 234 2.87 -5.32 7.47
C LEU A 234 3.60 -6.09 6.36
N GLY A 235 4.91 -6.29 6.48
CA GLY A 235 5.68 -6.88 5.40
C GLY A 235 5.26 -8.30 5.07
N GLY A 236 5.06 -9.17 6.06
CA GLY A 236 4.61 -10.55 5.86
C GLY A 236 3.30 -10.63 5.06
N PRO A 237 2.21 -9.96 5.48
CA PRO A 237 0.96 -9.91 4.74
C PRO A 237 1.09 -9.30 3.33
N VAL A 238 1.91 -8.26 3.12
CA VAL A 238 2.15 -7.68 1.78
C VAL A 238 2.92 -8.66 0.90
N ILE A 239 3.97 -9.32 1.43
CA ILE A 239 4.72 -10.36 0.74
C ILE A 239 3.78 -11.52 0.33
N PHE A 240 2.91 -11.98 1.24
CA PHE A 240 1.89 -12.98 0.90
C PHE A 240 1.06 -12.56 -0.30
N LEU A 241 0.46 -11.36 -0.27
CA LEU A 241 -0.41 -10.88 -1.35
C LEU A 241 0.33 -10.69 -2.68
N LEU A 242 1.63 -10.35 -2.65
CA LEU A 242 2.47 -10.21 -3.85
C LEU A 242 2.96 -11.54 -4.39
N SER A 243 3.07 -12.56 -3.55
CA SER A 243 3.67 -13.86 -3.89
C SER A 243 2.70 -14.82 -4.57
N ASP A 244 3.24 -15.96 -5.01
CA ASP A 244 2.45 -17.05 -5.61
C ASP A 244 1.64 -17.83 -4.56
N ALA A 245 1.95 -17.67 -3.26
CA ALA A 245 1.13 -18.21 -2.17
C ALA A 245 -0.30 -17.64 -2.20
N ALA A 246 -0.49 -16.42 -2.73
CA ALA A 246 -1.79 -15.77 -2.88
C ALA A 246 -2.41 -15.93 -4.29
N ARG A 247 -1.99 -16.92 -5.09
CA ARG A 247 -2.44 -17.10 -6.49
C ARG A 247 -3.95 -17.19 -6.69
N TYR A 248 -4.71 -17.56 -5.65
CA TYR A 248 -6.18 -17.64 -5.68
C TYR A 248 -6.85 -16.58 -4.80
N VAL A 249 -6.10 -15.51 -4.44
CA VAL A 249 -6.60 -14.41 -3.61
C VAL A 249 -6.65 -13.14 -4.45
N THR A 250 -7.85 -12.64 -4.72
CA THR A 250 -8.10 -11.36 -5.40
C THR A 250 -9.40 -10.73 -4.90
N GLY A 251 -9.48 -9.40 -4.89
CA GLY A 251 -10.65 -8.64 -4.42
C GLY A 251 -10.81 -8.60 -2.89
N VAL A 252 -9.86 -9.14 -2.13
CA VAL A 252 -9.93 -9.15 -0.66
C VAL A 252 -9.54 -7.79 -0.08
N ASN A 253 -10.17 -7.44 1.03
CA ASN A 253 -9.65 -6.48 2.00
C ASN A 253 -9.15 -7.27 3.22
N LEU A 254 -7.84 -7.34 3.40
CA LEU A 254 -7.18 -8.08 4.48
C LEU A 254 -6.88 -7.14 5.66
N PRO A 255 -7.62 -7.21 6.79
CA PRO A 255 -7.26 -6.45 7.98
C PRO A 255 -5.98 -7.00 8.61
N VAL A 256 -5.07 -6.08 8.98
CA VAL A 256 -3.85 -6.37 9.75
C VAL A 256 -3.81 -5.37 10.90
N ASP A 257 -4.64 -5.59 11.90
CA ASP A 257 -5.06 -4.57 12.85
C ASP A 257 -5.02 -5.00 14.33
N GLY A 258 -4.43 -6.14 14.62
CA GLY A 258 -4.35 -6.68 15.98
C GLY A 258 -5.71 -7.04 16.56
N GLY A 259 -6.74 -7.25 15.73
CA GLY A 259 -8.11 -7.56 16.14
C GLY A 259 -8.94 -6.33 16.48
N TYR A 260 -8.52 -5.12 16.08
CA TYR A 260 -9.27 -3.88 16.31
C TYR A 260 -10.68 -3.93 15.70
N THR A 261 -10.84 -4.52 14.52
CA THR A 261 -12.15 -4.59 13.81
C THR A 261 -12.89 -5.92 14.01
N ALA A 262 -12.44 -6.78 14.92
CA ALA A 262 -12.99 -8.12 15.12
C ALA A 262 -14.09 -8.21 16.20
N HIS A 263 -14.54 -7.06 16.76
CA HIS A 263 -15.61 -6.95 17.76
C HIS A 263 -16.76 -6.07 17.30
#